data_4740469ade0c38beffee6386a6eed114
#
_entry.id   4740469ade0c38beffee6386a6eed114
#
_cell.length_a   1.000
_cell.length_b   1.000
_cell.length_c   1.000
_cell.angle_alpha   90.00
_cell.angle_beta   90.00
_cell.angle_gamma   90.00
#
_symmetry.space_group_name_H-M   'P 1'
#
loop_
_entity.id
_entity.type
_entity.pdbx_description
1 polymer ?
#
loop_
_entity_poly.entity_id
_entity_poly.type
_entity_poly.pdbx_seq_one_letter_code
_entity_poly.pdbx_strand_id
1 'polypeptide(L)'
;MKQRVDDFLSASANAQRVAGLDLGGGRQIAIWQNSRDEVRYDMTKGHAFSFYLKGGQGSRRVDGKVRSGWPGALCVLPEGHSSEWQITEPFQFVHLYVPDDALRGAYAQTHDRDARLLDMSERTFDTSERMGRALQVLAGAALSEDVLAADAGFAELVAGLPEKNAGLSGGLSARVLRNVDEWIDTHLADEIRLKDLASLAGLSEFHFHRMFRQSRGMPPHRWVMLWRVMRAKVLLPNMSAAQVAAECGFASQSHLSRSFKAQMGLTPGQYRRKISS
;
A
#
# COMPACT_ATOMS: atom_id res chain seq x y z
N MET A 1 7.12 1.97 -21.04
CA MET A 1 6.36 2.11 -19.75
C MET A 1 7.11 1.32 -18.69
N LYS A 2 7.34 1.87 -17.48
CA LYS A 2 7.97 1.07 -16.40
C LYS A 2 7.02 -0.06 -16.00
N GLN A 3 7.52 -1.28 -15.93
CA GLN A 3 6.77 -2.49 -15.58
C GLN A 3 6.78 -2.71 -14.06
N ARG A 4 5.76 -3.37 -13.54
CA ARG A 4 5.71 -3.84 -12.14
C ARG A 4 6.40 -5.20 -12.03
N VAL A 5 6.81 -5.59 -10.83
CA VAL A 5 7.35 -6.95 -10.58
C VAL A 5 6.36 -8.04 -11.02
N ASP A 6 5.05 -7.80 -10.88
CA ASP A 6 3.96 -8.67 -11.32
C ASP A 6 3.99 -8.92 -12.84
N ASP A 7 4.29 -7.89 -13.63
CA ASP A 7 4.35 -8.01 -15.09
C ASP A 7 5.50 -8.91 -15.54
N PHE A 8 6.65 -8.84 -14.87
CA PHE A 8 7.81 -9.71 -15.19
C PHE A 8 7.53 -11.17 -14.85
N LEU A 9 6.91 -11.45 -13.69
CA LEU A 9 6.53 -12.82 -13.31
C LEU A 9 5.45 -13.37 -14.25
N SER A 10 4.48 -12.55 -14.63
CA SER A 10 3.42 -12.95 -15.57
C SER A 10 3.96 -13.25 -16.98
N ALA A 11 5.10 -12.67 -17.34
CA ALA A 11 5.75 -12.92 -18.63
C ALA A 11 6.64 -14.18 -18.63
N SER A 12 7.00 -14.72 -17.46
CA SER A 12 7.78 -15.95 -17.34
C SER A 12 6.92 -17.17 -17.62
N ALA A 13 7.43 -18.10 -18.44
CA ALA A 13 6.78 -19.39 -18.68
C ALA A 13 6.84 -20.35 -17.49
N ASN A 14 7.71 -20.09 -16.53
CA ASN A 14 8.00 -20.94 -15.38
C ASN A 14 7.37 -20.43 -14.07
N ALA A 15 6.85 -19.21 -14.07
CA ALA A 15 6.12 -18.63 -12.95
C ALA A 15 4.61 -18.78 -13.15
N GLN A 16 3.93 -19.35 -12.17
CA GLN A 16 2.48 -19.52 -12.18
C GLN A 16 1.83 -18.77 -11.01
N ARG A 17 0.83 -17.97 -11.30
CA ARG A 17 0.00 -17.33 -10.27
C ARG A 17 -1.00 -18.31 -9.70
N VAL A 18 -0.87 -18.66 -8.43
CA VAL A 18 -1.72 -19.62 -7.71
C VAL A 18 -2.99 -18.94 -7.20
N ALA A 19 -2.86 -17.74 -6.66
CA ALA A 19 -3.97 -16.94 -6.16
C ALA A 19 -3.64 -15.43 -6.28
N GLY A 20 -4.66 -14.60 -6.18
CA GLY A 20 -4.46 -13.15 -6.17
C GLY A 20 -5.68 -12.40 -5.69
N LEU A 21 -5.45 -11.22 -5.11
CA LEU A 21 -6.48 -10.37 -4.55
C LEU A 21 -6.16 -8.90 -4.80
N ASP A 22 -7.14 -8.16 -5.32
CA ASP A 22 -7.06 -6.70 -5.47
C ASP A 22 -7.58 -6.02 -4.19
N LEU A 23 -6.74 -5.19 -3.59
CA LEU A 23 -7.05 -4.44 -2.37
C LEU A 23 -7.53 -3.00 -2.65
N GLY A 24 -7.64 -2.61 -3.91
CA GLY A 24 -7.86 -1.22 -4.30
C GLY A 24 -6.64 -0.32 -4.13
N GLY A 25 -6.74 0.91 -4.59
CA GLY A 25 -5.62 1.87 -4.54
C GLY A 25 -4.37 1.43 -5.32
N GLY A 26 -4.50 0.49 -6.25
CA GLY A 26 -3.39 -0.12 -6.97
C GLY A 26 -2.58 -1.14 -6.17
N ARG A 27 -3.05 -1.51 -4.97
CA ARG A 27 -2.46 -2.55 -4.12
C ARG A 27 -2.98 -3.91 -4.55
N GLN A 28 -2.09 -4.89 -4.66
CA GLN A 28 -2.44 -6.26 -5.06
C GLN A 28 -1.63 -7.28 -4.29
N ILE A 29 -2.22 -8.41 -3.98
CA ILE A 29 -1.54 -9.59 -3.48
C ILE A 29 -1.54 -10.63 -4.58
N ALA A 30 -0.42 -11.35 -4.73
CA ALA A 30 -0.36 -12.54 -5.56
C ALA A 30 0.48 -13.61 -4.89
N ILE A 31 0.00 -14.85 -4.92
CA ILE A 31 0.76 -16.04 -4.56
C ILE A 31 1.29 -16.64 -5.86
N TRP A 32 2.58 -16.84 -5.90
CA TRP A 32 3.30 -17.38 -7.04
C TRP A 32 3.94 -18.72 -6.71
N GLN A 33 3.99 -19.58 -7.70
CA GLN A 33 4.83 -20.75 -7.73
C GLN A 33 5.80 -20.60 -8.90
N ASN A 34 7.10 -20.83 -8.67
CA ASN A 34 8.12 -20.72 -9.71
C ASN A 34 9.15 -21.84 -9.55
N SER A 35 9.75 -22.27 -10.66
CA SER A 35 10.79 -23.32 -10.68
C SER A 35 11.59 -23.25 -11.97
N ARG A 36 12.92 -23.48 -11.89
CA ARG A 36 13.82 -23.54 -13.04
C ARG A 36 13.71 -22.32 -13.94
N ASP A 37 13.90 -21.13 -13.35
CA ASP A 37 13.67 -19.86 -14.00
C ASP A 37 14.85 -18.90 -13.79
N GLU A 38 14.97 -17.93 -14.69
CA GLU A 38 15.85 -16.79 -14.55
C GLU A 38 14.99 -15.54 -14.72
N VAL A 39 14.86 -14.75 -13.67
CA VAL A 39 13.99 -13.58 -13.65
C VAL A 39 14.85 -12.34 -13.44
N ARG A 40 14.69 -11.37 -14.34
CA ARG A 40 15.31 -10.07 -14.24
C ARG A 40 14.25 -9.00 -14.08
N TYR A 41 14.27 -8.31 -12.96
CA TYR A 41 13.48 -7.10 -12.74
C TYR A 41 14.32 -5.89 -13.14
N ASP A 42 13.75 -4.98 -13.91
CA ASP A 42 14.45 -3.78 -14.36
C ASP A 42 13.64 -2.52 -14.06
N MET A 43 14.23 -1.62 -13.26
CA MET A 43 13.67 -0.31 -12.89
C MET A 43 12.18 -0.36 -12.60
N THR A 44 11.77 -1.27 -11.73
CA THR A 44 10.37 -1.61 -11.46
C THR A 44 9.54 -0.42 -10.98
N LYS A 45 8.25 -0.41 -11.32
CA LYS A 45 7.27 0.55 -10.83
C LYS A 45 6.56 0.00 -9.58
N GLY A 46 6.45 0.83 -8.54
CA GLY A 46 5.90 0.43 -7.25
C GLY A 46 6.84 -0.50 -6.47
N HIS A 47 6.45 -0.77 -5.26
CA HIS A 47 7.20 -1.65 -4.35
C HIS A 47 6.63 -3.06 -4.38
N ALA A 48 7.48 -4.07 -4.18
CA ALA A 48 7.05 -5.43 -3.90
C ALA A 48 7.65 -5.92 -2.58
N PHE A 49 6.79 -6.48 -1.73
CA PHE A 49 7.19 -7.21 -0.53
C PHE A 49 7.00 -8.68 -0.81
N SER A 50 8.06 -9.46 -0.73
CA SER A 50 8.06 -10.89 -1.00
C SER A 50 8.28 -11.68 0.28
N PHE A 51 7.52 -12.75 0.49
CA PHE A 51 7.72 -13.68 1.58
C PHE A 51 7.63 -15.12 1.08
N TYR A 52 8.62 -15.92 1.42
CA TYR A 52 8.76 -17.30 0.96
C TYR A 52 7.92 -18.24 1.83
N LEU A 53 6.84 -18.76 1.24
CA LEU A 53 5.87 -19.63 1.93
C LEU A 53 6.37 -21.07 2.03
N LYS A 54 6.96 -21.58 0.93
CA LYS A 54 7.48 -22.96 0.84
C LYS A 54 8.71 -23.01 -0.05
N GLY A 55 9.72 -23.78 0.31
CA GLY A 55 10.96 -23.88 -0.47
C GLY A 55 11.78 -22.59 -0.43
N GLY A 56 12.50 -22.33 -1.50
CA GLY A 56 13.31 -21.10 -1.68
C GLY A 56 14.81 -21.31 -1.54
N GLN A 57 15.28 -22.47 -1.13
CA GLN A 57 16.72 -22.77 -1.05
C GLN A 57 17.40 -22.71 -2.43
N GLY A 58 16.66 -23.08 -3.48
CA GLY A 58 17.08 -22.95 -4.88
C GLY A 58 16.86 -21.57 -5.48
N SER A 59 16.31 -20.60 -4.77
CA SER A 59 16.19 -19.21 -5.23
C SER A 59 17.40 -18.41 -4.81
N ARG A 60 18.09 -17.82 -5.77
CA ARG A 60 19.34 -17.05 -5.56
C ARG A 60 19.25 -15.69 -6.21
N ARG A 61 19.74 -14.68 -5.53
CA ARG A 61 20.02 -13.39 -6.14
C ARG A 61 21.44 -13.40 -6.71
N VAL A 62 21.62 -12.99 -7.98
CA VAL A 62 22.89 -13.17 -8.70
C VAL A 62 23.55 -11.85 -9.13
N ASP A 63 22.87 -10.72 -9.04
CA ASP A 63 23.37 -9.38 -9.39
C ASP A 63 24.17 -8.68 -8.29
N GLY A 64 24.77 -9.44 -7.39
CA GLY A 64 25.54 -8.92 -6.26
C GLY A 64 26.23 -10.04 -5.47
N LYS A 65 26.25 -9.92 -4.13
CA LYS A 65 26.66 -11.04 -3.30
C LYS A 65 25.63 -12.15 -3.44
N VAL A 66 26.04 -13.27 -4.05
CA VAL A 66 25.16 -14.44 -4.22
C VAL A 66 24.69 -14.93 -2.83
N ARG A 67 23.39 -14.90 -2.64
CA ARG A 67 22.71 -15.41 -1.46
C ARG A 67 21.58 -16.32 -1.90
N SER A 68 21.29 -17.35 -1.12
CA SER A 68 20.15 -18.24 -1.31
C SER A 68 19.05 -17.93 -0.29
N GLY A 69 17.81 -18.13 -0.71
CA GLY A 69 16.66 -17.99 0.18
C GLY A 69 16.43 -19.21 1.07
N TRP A 70 15.38 -19.12 1.87
CA TRP A 70 14.86 -20.19 2.73
C TRP A 70 13.37 -19.99 2.98
N PRO A 71 12.60 -20.98 3.44
CA PRO A 71 11.21 -20.77 3.86
C PRO A 71 11.15 -19.76 5.00
N GLY A 72 10.32 -18.71 4.83
CA GLY A 72 10.26 -17.58 5.76
C GLY A 72 11.17 -16.41 5.43
N ALA A 73 11.98 -16.49 4.39
CA ALA A 73 12.78 -15.36 3.92
C ALA A 73 11.89 -14.21 3.41
N LEU A 74 12.28 -12.99 3.78
CA LEU A 74 11.63 -11.75 3.36
C LEU A 74 12.53 -11.00 2.36
N CYS A 75 11.93 -10.50 1.28
CA CYS A 75 12.58 -9.53 0.40
C CYS A 75 11.72 -8.28 0.25
N VAL A 76 12.37 -7.12 0.21
CA VAL A 76 11.76 -5.84 -0.12
C VAL A 76 12.41 -5.34 -1.40
N LEU A 77 11.60 -5.17 -2.43
CA LEU A 77 11.99 -4.70 -3.76
C LEU A 77 11.44 -3.29 -3.96
N PRO A 78 12.24 -2.24 -3.73
CA PRO A 78 11.78 -0.86 -3.84
C PRO A 78 11.51 -0.45 -5.29
N GLU A 79 10.63 0.55 -5.45
CA GLU A 79 10.43 1.19 -6.76
C GLU A 79 11.75 1.72 -7.34
N GLY A 80 11.94 1.49 -8.64
CA GLY A 80 13.10 1.97 -9.38
C GLY A 80 14.38 1.13 -9.21
N HIS A 81 14.32 0.04 -8.46
CA HIS A 81 15.43 -0.90 -8.34
C HIS A 81 15.38 -2.00 -9.40
N SER A 82 16.53 -2.56 -9.70
CA SER A 82 16.70 -3.72 -10.59
C SER A 82 17.30 -4.87 -9.79
N SER A 83 16.97 -6.12 -10.17
CA SER A 83 17.56 -7.30 -9.54
C SER A 83 17.47 -8.52 -10.45
N GLU A 84 18.43 -9.44 -10.35
CA GLU A 84 18.50 -10.67 -11.12
C GLU A 84 18.46 -11.90 -10.22
N TRP A 85 17.59 -12.86 -10.59
CA TRP A 85 17.27 -14.02 -9.78
C TRP A 85 17.42 -15.30 -10.60
N GLN A 86 18.04 -16.31 -9.99
CA GLN A 86 18.12 -17.66 -10.51
C GLN A 86 17.32 -18.59 -9.58
N ILE A 87 16.43 -19.35 -10.17
CA ILE A 87 15.56 -20.31 -9.47
C ILE A 87 15.88 -21.71 -10.00
N THR A 88 16.41 -22.58 -9.15
CA THR A 88 16.80 -23.95 -9.55
C THR A 88 15.81 -25.01 -9.07
N GLU A 89 15.04 -24.71 -8.00
CA GLU A 89 14.12 -25.64 -7.38
C GLU A 89 12.72 -25.00 -7.24
N PRO A 90 11.66 -25.80 -7.19
CA PRO A 90 10.31 -25.29 -6.98
C PRO A 90 10.17 -24.57 -5.63
N PHE A 91 9.56 -23.39 -5.64
CA PHE A 91 9.19 -22.68 -4.43
C PHE A 91 7.88 -21.91 -4.60
N GLN A 92 7.26 -21.56 -3.48
CA GLN A 92 6.04 -20.77 -3.44
C GLN A 92 6.26 -19.55 -2.54
N PHE A 93 5.80 -18.39 -3.01
CA PHE A 93 5.96 -17.13 -2.31
C PHE A 93 4.74 -16.24 -2.51
N VAL A 94 4.50 -15.35 -1.56
CA VAL A 94 3.52 -14.28 -1.69
C VAL A 94 4.23 -12.98 -2.02
N HIS A 95 3.67 -12.22 -2.94
CA HIS A 95 4.01 -10.83 -3.21
C HIS A 95 2.84 -9.92 -2.83
N LEU A 96 3.16 -8.85 -2.12
CA LEU A 96 2.31 -7.68 -2.00
C LEU A 96 2.90 -6.57 -2.87
N TYR A 97 2.14 -6.08 -3.84
CA TYR A 97 2.50 -4.96 -4.71
C TYR A 97 1.81 -3.70 -4.25
N VAL A 98 2.56 -2.61 -4.08
CA VAL A 98 2.05 -1.34 -3.58
C VAL A 98 2.66 -0.17 -4.35
N PRO A 99 1.86 0.77 -4.90
CA PRO A 99 2.36 2.02 -5.45
C PRO A 99 3.04 2.87 -4.37
N ASP A 100 4.11 3.61 -4.71
CA ASP A 100 4.87 4.42 -3.75
C ASP A 100 3.99 5.43 -3.02
N ASP A 101 3.10 6.12 -3.72
CA ASP A 101 2.19 7.10 -3.12
C ASP A 101 1.17 6.47 -2.17
N ALA A 102 0.66 5.27 -2.48
CA ALA A 102 -0.25 4.54 -1.61
C ALA A 102 0.47 4.06 -0.33
N LEU A 103 1.70 3.56 -0.45
CA LEU A 103 2.51 3.11 0.68
C LEU A 103 2.88 4.27 1.61
N ARG A 104 3.38 5.37 1.04
CA ARG A 104 3.76 6.58 1.80
C ARG A 104 2.57 7.23 2.48
N GLY A 105 1.42 7.26 1.81
CA GLY A 105 0.20 7.78 2.40
C GLY A 105 -0.31 6.93 3.56
N ALA A 106 -0.30 5.61 3.40
CA ALA A 106 -0.66 4.68 4.47
C ALA A 106 0.30 4.79 5.67
N TYR A 107 1.62 4.87 5.40
CA TYR A 107 2.63 5.09 6.45
C TYR A 107 2.39 6.41 7.20
N ALA A 108 2.21 7.52 6.48
CA ALA A 108 1.98 8.83 7.09
C ALA A 108 0.72 8.86 7.95
N GLN A 109 -0.35 8.16 7.52
CA GLN A 109 -1.59 8.05 8.27
C GLN A 109 -1.44 7.15 9.51
N THR A 110 -0.77 6.01 9.38
CA THR A 110 -0.63 5.03 10.47
C THR A 110 0.28 5.55 11.58
N HIS A 111 1.35 6.26 11.24
CA HIS A 111 2.37 6.71 12.19
C HIS A 111 2.21 8.19 12.62
N ASP A 112 1.29 8.94 12.01
CA ASP A 112 1.22 10.42 12.11
C ASP A 112 2.59 11.08 11.89
N ARG A 113 3.31 10.64 10.87
CA ARG A 113 4.68 11.05 10.55
C ARG A 113 4.80 11.54 9.12
N ASP A 114 5.88 12.26 8.86
CA ASP A 114 6.24 12.64 7.49
C ASP A 114 6.59 11.38 6.67
N ALA A 115 5.97 11.24 5.51
CA ALA A 115 6.12 10.08 4.62
C ALA A 115 7.57 9.86 4.15
N ARG A 116 8.43 10.86 4.22
CA ARG A 116 9.87 10.78 3.87
C ARG A 116 10.68 10.00 4.90
N LEU A 117 10.15 9.82 6.11
CA LEU A 117 10.78 9.02 7.15
C LEU A 117 10.66 7.52 6.88
N LEU A 118 9.73 7.11 6.02
CA LEU A 118 9.63 5.71 5.61
C LEU A 118 10.95 5.23 5.00
N ASP A 119 11.53 4.17 5.59
CA ASP A 119 12.69 3.50 5.02
C ASP A 119 12.26 2.39 4.04
N MET A 120 12.51 2.64 2.76
CA MET A 120 12.30 1.68 1.68
C MET A 120 13.63 1.17 1.11
N SER A 121 14.61 0.98 1.97
CA SER A 121 15.86 0.31 1.57
C SER A 121 15.59 -1.11 1.11
N GLU A 122 16.29 -1.51 0.06
CA GLU A 122 16.21 -2.87 -0.47
C GLU A 122 16.65 -3.90 0.58
N ARG A 123 15.93 -5.02 0.66
CA ARG A 123 16.24 -6.15 1.53
C ARG A 123 16.16 -7.44 0.73
N THR A 124 17.19 -8.24 0.84
CA THR A 124 17.25 -9.55 0.19
C THR A 124 17.54 -10.61 1.22
N PHE A 125 16.61 -11.57 1.35
CA PHE A 125 16.69 -12.67 2.32
C PHE A 125 16.93 -12.16 3.75
N ASP A 126 16.04 -11.29 4.18
CA ASP A 126 16.00 -10.75 5.54
C ASP A 126 15.00 -11.55 6.41
N THR A 127 15.02 -11.30 7.70
CA THR A 127 14.11 -11.90 8.68
C THR A 127 13.39 -10.78 9.43
N SER A 128 12.07 -10.80 9.41
CA SER A 128 11.23 -9.92 10.22
C SER A 128 9.97 -10.68 10.62
N GLU A 129 9.86 -11.00 11.89
CA GLU A 129 8.71 -11.74 12.41
C GLU A 129 7.41 -11.00 12.17
N ARG A 130 7.39 -9.68 12.40
CA ARG A 130 6.20 -8.85 12.21
C ARG A 130 5.78 -8.76 10.75
N MET A 131 6.70 -8.43 9.85
CA MET A 131 6.40 -8.35 8.43
C MET A 131 6.07 -9.72 7.85
N GLY A 132 6.76 -10.78 8.29
CA GLY A 132 6.47 -12.14 7.89
C GLY A 132 5.07 -12.59 8.28
N ARG A 133 4.63 -12.33 9.52
CA ARG A 133 3.25 -12.59 9.95
C ARG A 133 2.22 -11.82 9.12
N ALA A 134 2.45 -10.54 8.88
CA ALA A 134 1.56 -9.73 8.05
C ALA A 134 1.44 -10.29 6.63
N LEU A 135 2.55 -10.69 5.99
CA LEU A 135 2.55 -11.29 4.66
C LEU A 135 1.92 -12.69 4.62
N GLN A 136 2.01 -13.47 5.71
CA GLN A 136 1.27 -14.73 5.84
C GLN A 136 -0.24 -14.51 5.94
N VAL A 137 -0.69 -13.51 6.70
CA VAL A 137 -2.10 -13.10 6.75
C VAL A 137 -2.58 -12.69 5.36
N LEU A 138 -1.80 -11.90 4.64
CA LEU A 138 -2.10 -11.47 3.27
C LEU A 138 -2.18 -12.67 2.30
N ALA A 139 -1.30 -13.67 2.45
CA ALA A 139 -1.37 -14.91 1.66
C ALA A 139 -2.64 -15.70 1.95
N GLY A 140 -3.01 -15.88 3.21
CA GLY A 140 -4.26 -16.53 3.61
C GLY A 140 -5.49 -15.81 3.07
N ALA A 141 -5.49 -14.49 3.15
CA ALA A 141 -6.54 -13.64 2.63
C ALA A 141 -6.69 -13.74 1.10
N ALA A 142 -5.58 -13.87 0.37
CA ALA A 142 -5.62 -14.08 -1.08
C ALA A 142 -6.21 -15.45 -1.47
N LEU A 143 -5.97 -16.49 -0.67
CA LEU A 143 -6.52 -17.83 -0.89
C LEU A 143 -8.02 -17.91 -0.58
N SER A 144 -8.49 -17.16 0.41
CA SER A 144 -9.90 -17.12 0.83
C SER A 144 -10.70 -15.96 0.22
N GLU A 145 -10.07 -15.14 -0.63
CA GLU A 145 -10.66 -13.90 -1.17
C GLU A 145 -11.20 -12.94 -0.10
N ASP A 146 -10.56 -12.95 1.08
CA ASP A 146 -10.96 -12.12 2.22
C ASP A 146 -10.26 -10.76 2.21
N VAL A 147 -10.94 -9.78 1.60
CA VAL A 147 -10.42 -8.39 1.50
C VAL A 147 -10.28 -7.72 2.87
N LEU A 148 -11.12 -8.08 3.87
CA LEU A 148 -11.03 -7.48 5.20
C LEU A 148 -9.80 -7.97 5.95
N ALA A 149 -9.53 -9.28 5.93
CA ALA A 149 -8.31 -9.86 6.46
C ALA A 149 -7.07 -9.27 5.74
N ALA A 150 -7.15 -9.08 4.43
CA ALA A 150 -6.08 -8.48 3.65
C ALA A 150 -5.84 -6.99 4.03
N ASP A 151 -6.90 -6.19 4.24
CA ASP A 151 -6.76 -4.80 4.67
C ASP A 151 -6.12 -4.71 6.07
N ALA A 152 -6.51 -5.60 6.99
CA ALA A 152 -5.89 -5.71 8.31
C ALA A 152 -4.40 -6.14 8.22
N GLY A 153 -4.08 -7.14 7.39
CA GLY A 153 -2.71 -7.57 7.14
C GLY A 153 -1.84 -6.46 6.53
N PHE A 154 -2.40 -5.68 5.63
CA PHE A 154 -1.70 -4.51 5.06
C PHE A 154 -1.43 -3.43 6.13
N ALA A 155 -2.42 -3.12 6.96
CA ALA A 155 -2.25 -2.17 8.07
C ALA A 155 -1.14 -2.63 9.04
N GLU A 156 -1.12 -3.93 9.38
CA GLU A 156 -0.07 -4.50 10.25
C GLU A 156 1.32 -4.46 9.60
N LEU A 157 1.40 -4.71 8.29
CA LEU A 157 2.65 -4.55 7.53
C LEU A 157 3.15 -3.11 7.62
N VAL A 158 2.27 -2.14 7.31
CA VAL A 158 2.62 -0.70 7.34
C VAL A 158 3.06 -0.27 8.73
N ALA A 159 2.37 -0.72 9.78
CA ALA A 159 2.73 -0.43 11.17
C ALA A 159 4.08 -1.04 11.59
N GLY A 160 4.59 -2.02 10.85
CA GLY A 160 5.91 -2.65 11.07
C GLY A 160 7.04 -2.09 10.19
N LEU A 161 6.77 -1.14 9.31
CA LEU A 161 7.79 -0.58 8.43
C LEU A 161 8.81 0.26 9.19
N PRO A 162 10.10 0.16 8.83
CA PRO A 162 11.15 0.91 9.50
C PRO A 162 11.16 2.39 9.13
N GLU A 163 11.69 3.20 10.02
CA GLU A 163 11.92 4.62 9.82
C GLU A 163 13.39 4.91 9.54
N LYS A 164 13.62 5.91 8.68
CA LYS A 164 14.94 6.51 8.49
C LYS A 164 15.26 7.43 9.65
N ASN A 165 16.46 7.33 10.17
CA ASN A 165 16.98 8.32 11.10
C ASN A 165 17.57 9.51 10.29
N ALA A 166 16.70 10.40 9.79
CA ALA A 166 17.10 11.49 8.90
C ALA A 166 16.53 12.83 9.35
N GLY A 167 17.36 13.85 9.33
CA GLY A 167 16.94 15.25 9.42
C GLY A 167 16.18 15.64 8.14
N LEU A 168 14.90 15.99 8.24
CA LEU A 168 14.10 16.40 7.10
C LEU A 168 14.28 17.90 6.83
N SER A 169 14.55 18.25 5.58
CA SER A 169 14.52 19.65 5.11
C SER A 169 13.33 19.86 4.16
N GLY A 170 12.69 21.02 4.23
CA GLY A 170 11.47 21.32 3.45
C GLY A 170 10.25 20.49 3.91
N GLY A 171 9.16 20.56 3.14
CA GLY A 171 7.87 19.98 3.55
C GLY A 171 7.13 20.83 4.57
N LEU A 172 6.03 20.31 5.09
CA LEU A 172 5.26 20.95 6.17
C LEU A 172 5.72 20.43 7.53
N SER A 173 5.70 21.31 8.54
CA SER A 173 6.00 20.87 9.90
C SER A 173 4.94 19.92 10.44
N ALA A 174 5.29 19.05 11.40
CA ALA A 174 4.36 18.14 12.03
C ALA A 174 3.14 18.86 12.64
N ARG A 175 3.34 20.06 13.19
CA ARG A 175 2.25 20.88 13.72
C ARG A 175 1.28 21.31 12.63
N VAL A 176 1.77 21.78 11.49
CA VAL A 176 0.91 22.19 10.36
C VAL A 176 0.17 20.98 9.81
N LEU A 177 0.83 19.83 9.68
CA LEU A 177 0.18 18.59 9.21
C LEU A 177 -0.95 18.16 10.15
N ARG A 178 -0.74 18.17 11.46
CA ARG A 178 -1.81 17.86 12.44
C ARG A 178 -2.97 18.86 12.33
N ASN A 179 -2.70 20.15 12.28
CA ASN A 179 -3.77 21.16 12.13
C ASN A 179 -4.59 20.93 10.84
N VAL A 180 -3.93 20.55 9.75
CA VAL A 180 -4.61 20.24 8.48
C VAL A 180 -5.46 18.96 8.62
N ASP A 181 -4.95 17.93 9.26
CA ASP A 181 -5.68 16.67 9.44
C ASP A 181 -6.89 16.85 10.38
N GLU A 182 -6.74 17.56 11.49
CA GLU A 182 -7.83 17.92 12.42
C GLU A 182 -8.90 18.75 11.71
N TRP A 183 -8.48 19.71 10.88
CA TRP A 183 -9.41 20.52 10.11
C TRP A 183 -10.16 19.67 9.06
N ILE A 184 -9.47 18.76 8.35
CA ILE A 184 -10.08 17.83 7.40
C ILE A 184 -11.12 16.97 8.10
N ASP A 185 -10.79 16.37 9.25
CA ASP A 185 -11.70 15.49 10.00
C ASP A 185 -12.99 16.20 10.41
N THR A 186 -12.87 17.46 10.85
CA THR A 186 -14.04 18.27 11.27
C THR A 186 -14.90 18.77 10.11
N HIS A 187 -14.35 18.85 8.89
CA HIS A 187 -15.05 19.40 7.71
C HIS A 187 -15.26 18.37 6.60
N LEU A 188 -15.22 17.07 6.93
CA LEU A 188 -15.31 16.00 5.91
C LEU A 188 -16.59 16.06 5.09
N ALA A 189 -17.71 16.49 5.70
CA ALA A 189 -19.01 16.62 5.03
C ALA A 189 -19.07 17.82 4.08
N ASP A 190 -18.21 18.81 4.27
CA ASP A 190 -18.22 20.07 3.52
C ASP A 190 -17.38 20.00 2.24
N GLU A 191 -17.48 21.07 1.42
CA GLU A 191 -16.57 21.27 0.30
C GLU A 191 -15.20 21.72 0.82
N ILE A 192 -14.21 20.83 0.78
CA ILE A 192 -12.81 21.13 1.15
C ILE A 192 -12.04 21.63 -0.06
N ARG A 193 -11.64 22.89 -0.07
CA ARG A 193 -10.87 23.51 -1.14
C ARG A 193 -9.39 23.59 -0.79
N LEU A 194 -8.55 23.52 -1.81
CA LEU A 194 -7.08 23.61 -1.62
C LEU A 194 -6.67 24.90 -0.90
N LYS A 195 -7.35 26.01 -1.21
CA LYS A 195 -7.09 27.32 -0.57
C LYS A 195 -7.31 27.31 0.94
N ASP A 196 -8.30 26.53 1.42
CA ASP A 196 -8.62 26.47 2.84
C ASP A 196 -7.49 25.77 3.57
N LEU A 197 -7.00 24.64 3.05
CA LEU A 197 -5.85 23.90 3.59
C LEU A 197 -4.55 24.72 3.49
N ALA A 198 -4.34 25.44 2.40
CA ALA A 198 -3.15 26.29 2.21
C ALA A 198 -3.13 27.44 3.21
N SER A 199 -4.29 28.02 3.54
CA SER A 199 -4.43 29.10 4.53
C SER A 199 -4.00 28.65 5.93
N LEU A 200 -4.33 27.39 6.34
CA LEU A 200 -3.88 26.83 7.62
C LEU A 200 -2.34 26.76 7.74
N ALA A 201 -1.67 26.63 6.62
CA ALA A 201 -0.21 26.57 6.55
C ALA A 201 0.43 27.96 6.32
N GLY A 202 -0.35 29.01 6.07
CA GLY A 202 0.16 30.32 5.68
C GLY A 202 0.89 30.33 4.33
N LEU A 203 0.47 29.46 3.38
CA LEU A 203 1.13 29.26 2.11
C LEU A 203 0.18 29.55 0.93
N SER A 204 0.75 29.84 -0.26
CA SER A 204 -0.01 29.78 -1.50
C SER A 204 -0.44 28.35 -1.82
N GLU A 205 -1.54 28.18 -2.56
CA GLU A 205 -2.04 26.83 -2.96
C GLU A 205 -0.98 26.00 -3.66
N PHE A 206 -0.20 26.59 -4.57
CA PHE A 206 0.87 25.89 -5.28
C PHE A 206 1.97 25.41 -4.33
N HIS A 207 2.39 26.28 -3.39
CA HIS A 207 3.45 25.94 -2.43
C HIS A 207 2.95 24.89 -1.43
N PHE A 208 1.72 25.06 -0.92
CA PHE A 208 1.10 24.08 -0.04
C PHE A 208 0.98 22.70 -0.73
N HIS A 209 0.44 22.64 -1.96
CA HIS A 209 0.30 21.39 -2.71
C HIS A 209 1.64 20.64 -2.81
N ARG A 210 2.72 21.36 -3.17
CA ARG A 210 4.06 20.78 -3.29
C ARG A 210 4.58 20.26 -1.93
N MET A 211 4.51 21.10 -0.89
CA MET A 211 5.01 20.76 0.45
C MET A 211 4.20 19.64 1.09
N PHE A 212 2.89 19.67 0.95
CA PHE A 212 1.99 18.62 1.45
C PHE A 212 2.28 17.27 0.78
N ARG A 213 2.38 17.25 -0.55
CA ARG A 213 2.73 16.02 -1.28
C ARG A 213 4.10 15.48 -0.85
N GLN A 214 5.06 16.35 -0.57
CA GLN A 214 6.37 15.95 -0.06
C GLN A 214 6.26 15.29 1.32
N SER A 215 5.42 15.82 2.22
CA SER A 215 5.30 15.32 3.59
C SER A 215 4.34 14.14 3.73
N ARG A 216 3.23 14.08 2.97
CA ARG A 216 2.22 13.00 3.05
C ARG A 216 2.35 11.95 1.94
N GLY A 217 3.29 12.12 0.99
CA GLY A 217 3.52 11.19 -0.12
C GLY A 217 2.48 11.28 -1.24
N MET A 218 1.37 11.98 -1.00
CA MET A 218 0.27 12.11 -1.97
C MET A 218 -0.31 13.53 -2.00
N PRO A 219 -1.01 13.92 -3.10
CA PRO A 219 -1.65 15.24 -3.22
C PRO A 219 -2.76 15.46 -2.19
N PRO A 220 -3.05 16.72 -1.76
CA PRO A 220 -4.07 17.04 -0.76
C PRO A 220 -5.45 16.44 -1.07
N HIS A 221 -5.92 16.53 -2.33
CA HIS A 221 -7.24 16.01 -2.72
C HIS A 221 -7.35 14.48 -2.54
N ARG A 222 -6.26 13.72 -2.78
CA ARG A 222 -6.24 12.26 -2.53
C ARG A 222 -6.24 11.95 -1.04
N TRP A 223 -5.56 12.77 -0.26
CA TRP A 223 -5.54 12.67 1.20
C TRP A 223 -6.94 12.88 1.80
N VAL A 224 -7.64 13.94 1.39
CA VAL A 224 -9.05 14.17 1.77
C VAL A 224 -9.94 13.00 1.36
N MET A 225 -9.77 12.47 0.14
CA MET A 225 -10.53 11.33 -0.32
C MET A 225 -10.27 10.06 0.52
N LEU A 226 -9.03 9.85 0.94
CA LEU A 226 -8.67 8.77 1.84
C LEU A 226 -9.40 8.90 3.19
N TRP A 227 -9.40 10.07 3.80
CA TRP A 227 -10.14 10.35 5.04
C TRP A 227 -11.64 10.09 4.88
N ARG A 228 -12.24 10.56 3.79
CA ARG A 228 -13.65 10.29 3.49
C ARG A 228 -13.99 8.81 3.39
N VAL A 229 -13.14 8.04 2.72
CA VAL A 229 -13.31 6.58 2.61
C VAL A 229 -13.13 5.88 3.95
N MET A 230 -12.15 6.30 4.75
CA MET A 230 -11.94 5.75 6.09
C MET A 230 -13.13 6.05 7.02
N ARG A 231 -13.67 7.27 6.97
CA ARG A 231 -14.90 7.62 7.72
C ARG A 231 -16.10 6.81 7.25
N ALA A 232 -16.24 6.61 5.93
CA ALA A 232 -17.30 5.78 5.36
C ALA A 232 -17.22 4.33 5.84
N LYS A 233 -16.03 3.73 6.00
CA LYS A 233 -15.87 2.38 6.59
C LYS A 233 -16.51 2.28 7.96
N VAL A 234 -16.34 3.31 8.79
CA VAL A 234 -16.88 3.34 10.16
C VAL A 234 -18.40 3.49 10.17
N LEU A 235 -18.96 4.25 9.24
CA LEU A 235 -20.39 4.56 9.21
C LEU A 235 -21.23 3.50 8.48
N LEU A 236 -20.68 2.82 7.49
CA LEU A 236 -21.37 1.84 6.65
C LEU A 236 -22.08 0.70 7.41
N PRO A 237 -21.60 0.20 8.57
CA PRO A 237 -22.34 -0.80 9.34
C PRO A 237 -23.74 -0.34 9.76
N ASN A 238 -23.89 0.94 10.14
CA ASN A 238 -25.06 1.47 10.83
C ASN A 238 -25.89 2.44 9.97
N MET A 239 -25.41 2.86 8.80
CA MET A 239 -26.05 3.89 7.99
C MET A 239 -26.24 3.42 6.53
N SER A 240 -27.29 3.90 5.86
CA SER A 240 -27.45 3.67 4.41
C SER A 240 -26.32 4.32 3.62
N ALA A 241 -26.01 3.77 2.44
CA ALA A 241 -24.96 4.34 1.59
C ALA A 241 -25.23 5.79 1.13
N ALA A 242 -26.50 6.17 1.03
CA ALA A 242 -26.91 7.55 0.73
C ALA A 242 -26.60 8.51 1.90
N GLN A 243 -26.93 8.10 3.12
CA GLN A 243 -26.57 8.86 4.33
C GLN A 243 -25.08 8.98 4.51
N VAL A 244 -24.33 7.84 4.37
CA VAL A 244 -22.87 7.84 4.45
C VAL A 244 -22.24 8.77 3.40
N ALA A 245 -22.81 8.81 2.18
CA ALA A 245 -22.32 9.73 1.15
C ALA A 245 -22.43 11.20 1.57
N ALA A 246 -23.56 11.58 2.16
CA ALA A 246 -23.78 12.94 2.68
C ALA A 246 -22.84 13.25 3.86
N GLU A 247 -22.79 12.39 4.88
CA GLU A 247 -21.97 12.56 6.08
C GLU A 247 -20.45 12.60 5.81
N CYS A 248 -20.02 11.99 4.71
CA CYS A 248 -18.60 11.98 4.30
C CYS A 248 -18.27 12.96 3.19
N GLY A 249 -19.20 13.84 2.78
CA GLY A 249 -18.95 14.87 1.77
C GLY A 249 -18.78 14.34 0.35
N PHE A 250 -19.37 13.17 0.01
CA PHE A 250 -19.45 12.71 -1.36
C PHE A 250 -20.64 13.39 -2.08
N ALA A 251 -20.42 13.83 -3.31
CA ALA A 251 -21.46 14.48 -4.10
C ALA A 251 -22.70 13.60 -4.39
N SER A 252 -22.57 12.27 -4.25
CA SER A 252 -23.65 11.30 -4.42
C SER A 252 -23.25 9.92 -3.89
N GLN A 253 -24.25 9.04 -3.70
CA GLN A 253 -24.01 7.62 -3.39
C GLN A 253 -23.15 6.93 -4.49
N SER A 254 -23.33 7.29 -5.76
CA SER A 254 -22.53 6.76 -6.85
C SER A 254 -21.08 7.21 -6.79
N HIS A 255 -20.83 8.46 -6.35
CA HIS A 255 -19.47 8.95 -6.10
C HIS A 255 -18.82 8.19 -4.94
N LEU A 256 -19.51 8.03 -3.81
CA LEU A 256 -19.05 7.17 -2.71
C LEU A 256 -18.70 5.78 -3.22
N SER A 257 -19.60 5.13 -3.97
CA SER A 257 -19.41 3.75 -4.41
C SER A 257 -18.18 3.59 -5.31
N ARG A 258 -17.94 4.52 -6.24
CA ARG A 258 -16.74 4.49 -7.08
C ARG A 258 -15.47 4.74 -6.30
N SER A 259 -15.45 5.77 -5.45
CA SER A 259 -14.28 6.13 -4.65
C SER A 259 -13.94 5.04 -3.64
N PHE A 260 -14.95 4.49 -2.97
CA PHE A 260 -14.79 3.41 -2.01
C PHE A 260 -14.25 2.14 -2.70
N LYS A 261 -14.84 1.73 -3.84
CA LYS A 261 -14.35 0.57 -4.60
C LYS A 261 -12.92 0.78 -5.10
N ALA A 262 -12.61 1.97 -5.61
CA ALA A 262 -11.27 2.29 -6.09
C ALA A 262 -10.22 2.19 -4.97
N GLN A 263 -10.57 2.54 -3.73
CA GLN A 263 -9.66 2.56 -2.58
C GLN A 263 -9.60 1.21 -1.84
N MET A 264 -10.72 0.50 -1.76
CA MET A 264 -10.91 -0.70 -0.92
C MET A 264 -11.05 -2.01 -1.71
N GLY A 265 -11.10 -1.96 -3.05
CA GLY A 265 -11.37 -3.12 -3.89
C GLY A 265 -12.82 -3.63 -3.84
N LEU A 266 -13.64 -3.18 -2.88
CA LEU A 266 -15.03 -3.57 -2.67
C LEU A 266 -15.98 -2.38 -2.78
N THR A 267 -17.20 -2.63 -3.24
CA THR A 267 -18.28 -1.63 -3.13
C THR A 267 -18.76 -1.49 -1.67
N PRO A 268 -19.37 -0.34 -1.27
CA PRO A 268 -19.94 -0.18 0.07
C PRO A 268 -20.92 -1.29 0.47
N GLY A 269 -21.72 -1.77 -0.48
CA GLY A 269 -22.67 -2.88 -0.24
C GLY A 269 -21.97 -4.23 -0.01
N GLN A 270 -20.91 -4.51 -0.75
CA GLN A 270 -20.09 -5.72 -0.54
C GLN A 270 -19.37 -5.65 0.81
N TYR A 271 -18.78 -4.50 1.14
CA TYR A 271 -18.13 -4.26 2.42
C TYR A 271 -19.09 -4.52 3.58
N ARG A 272 -20.30 -3.90 3.56
CA ARG A 272 -21.31 -4.11 4.60
C ARG A 272 -21.67 -5.57 4.79
N ARG A 273 -21.92 -6.31 3.70
CA ARG A 273 -22.24 -7.75 3.81
C ARG A 273 -21.14 -8.54 4.52
N LYS A 274 -19.87 -8.27 4.18
CA LYS A 274 -18.74 -8.99 4.77
C LYS A 274 -18.51 -8.70 6.26
N ILE A 275 -18.85 -7.51 6.75
CA ILE A 275 -18.72 -7.18 8.18
C ILE A 275 -19.94 -7.59 9.01
N SER A 276 -21.06 -7.96 8.37
CA SER A 276 -22.29 -8.41 9.05
C SER A 276 -22.42 -9.94 9.07
N SER A 277 -21.45 -10.64 8.44
CA SER A 277 -21.32 -12.10 8.43
C SER A 277 -20.43 -12.56 9.57
#